data_abbaed552b9bc4bc33dff2c6d63c4874
#
_entry.id   abbaed552b9bc4bc33dff2c6d63c4874
#
_cell.length_a   1.000
_cell.length_b   1.000
_cell.length_c   1.000
_cell.angle_alpha   90.00
_cell.angle_beta   90.00
_cell.angle_gamma   90.00
#
_symmetry.space_group_name_H-M   'P 1'
#
loop_
_entity.id
_entity.type
_entity.pdbx_description
1 polymer ?
#
loop_
_entity_poly.entity_id
_entity_poly.type
_entity_poly.pdbx_seq_one_letter_code
_entity_poly.pdbx_strand_id
1 'polypeptide(L)'
;EISVDTERGIAYLPIGSPTYDYYGADRLGSNLFANSLVALDAKTGERLWHYQTVHHDLWDYDLSPAPQLLTVEKDGKKIDAVAIATKHGFVFVFDRVTGEPLFPIEEKPFPKSEMPGEESWPTQPITSLPSFTRHEVTKENLNPFFSDSLRQDWLKRLDSAKTGLYVPPSDKYETIMMPGALGGSNYGNTAANPRNGMMYIMTQEYASTYRLNKVEPPKNELTDNDVDKVNSLYSSSCIACHGPNMEGGAG
;
A
#
# COMPACT_ATOMS: atom_id res chain seq x y z
N GLU A 1 8.17 -5.34 -6.80
CA GLU A 1 8.69 -6.09 -7.97
C GLU A 1 8.49 -5.27 -9.23
N ILE A 2 9.44 -5.35 -10.19
CA ILE A 2 9.42 -4.59 -11.45
C ILE A 2 9.16 -5.55 -12.61
N SER A 3 8.39 -5.11 -13.60
CA SER A 3 8.21 -5.83 -14.87
C SER A 3 8.71 -4.99 -16.04
N VAL A 4 9.25 -5.65 -17.07
CA VAL A 4 9.82 -4.98 -18.24
C VAL A 4 9.21 -5.55 -19.52
N ASP A 5 8.65 -4.68 -20.35
CA ASP A 5 8.32 -4.98 -21.74
C ASP A 5 9.57 -4.80 -22.59
N THR A 6 10.26 -5.89 -22.85
CA THR A 6 11.54 -5.87 -23.60
C THR A 6 11.38 -5.52 -25.08
N GLU A 7 10.19 -5.70 -25.65
CA GLU A 7 9.91 -5.35 -27.05
C GLU A 7 9.78 -3.85 -27.23
N ARG A 8 9.16 -3.19 -26.25
CA ARG A 8 8.93 -1.74 -26.27
C ARG A 8 9.97 -0.92 -25.48
N GLY A 9 10.77 -1.61 -24.66
CA GLY A 9 11.73 -0.96 -23.77
C GLY A 9 11.07 -0.16 -22.65
N ILE A 10 9.95 -0.65 -22.10
CA ILE A 10 9.21 0.02 -21.00
C ILE A 10 9.35 -0.78 -19.72
N ALA A 11 9.77 -0.11 -18.64
CA ALA A 11 9.81 -0.67 -17.30
C ALA A 11 8.62 -0.17 -16.48
N TYR A 12 7.91 -1.08 -15.79
CA TYR A 12 6.77 -0.76 -14.91
C TYR A 12 7.17 -0.97 -13.47
N LEU A 13 7.17 0.13 -12.72
CA LEU A 13 7.61 0.20 -11.33
C LEU A 13 6.39 0.43 -10.42
N PRO A 14 6.03 -0.52 -9.57
CA PRO A 14 5.04 -0.29 -8.53
C PRO A 14 5.73 0.39 -7.35
N ILE A 15 5.26 1.58 -6.99
CA ILE A 15 5.80 2.39 -5.89
C ILE A 15 5.00 2.12 -4.63
N GLY A 16 5.70 1.95 -3.51
CA GLY A 16 5.09 1.70 -2.20
C GLY A 16 4.39 2.90 -1.58
N SER A 17 3.86 2.71 -0.39
CA SER A 17 3.22 3.74 0.43
C SER A 17 4.22 4.80 0.90
N PRO A 18 3.77 6.01 1.25
CA PRO A 18 4.63 7.05 1.82
C PRO A 18 4.84 6.82 3.32
N THR A 19 6.00 7.17 3.83
CA THR A 19 6.29 7.17 5.27
C THR A 19 5.74 8.45 5.91
N TYR A 20 5.11 8.43 7.08
CA TYR A 20 4.80 7.28 7.92
C TYR A 20 3.44 6.66 7.54
N ASP A 21 3.30 5.35 7.69
CA ASP A 21 2.22 4.57 7.06
C ASP A 21 0.80 4.90 7.55
N TYR A 22 0.63 5.24 8.85
CA TYR A 22 -0.70 5.36 9.47
C TYR A 22 -1.05 6.78 9.93
N TYR A 23 -0.16 7.73 9.72
CA TYR A 23 -0.34 9.15 10.04
C TYR A 23 0.49 10.00 9.09
N GLY A 24 -0.15 10.92 8.40
CA GLY A 24 0.45 11.68 7.31
C GLY A 24 0.40 13.20 7.46
N ALA A 25 0.28 13.72 8.68
CA ALA A 25 0.15 15.17 8.91
C ALA A 25 1.33 16.01 8.41
N ASP A 26 2.51 15.41 8.24
CA ASP A 26 3.72 16.06 7.73
C ASP A 26 3.95 15.89 6.22
N ARG A 27 3.05 15.18 5.53
CA ARG A 27 3.14 14.89 4.09
C ARG A 27 1.86 15.26 3.34
N LEU A 28 1.55 16.54 3.27
CA LEU A 28 0.32 17.06 2.66
C LEU A 28 0.11 16.66 1.20
N GLY A 29 -1.14 16.67 0.75
CA GLY A 29 -1.54 16.36 -0.61
C GLY A 29 -1.70 14.87 -0.90
N SER A 30 -1.76 14.46 -2.16
CA SER A 30 -1.94 13.07 -2.57
C SER A 30 -0.72 12.18 -2.36
N ASN A 31 0.41 12.75 -1.99
CA ASN A 31 1.73 12.10 -1.84
C ASN A 31 2.23 11.41 -3.12
N LEU A 32 2.04 12.05 -4.27
CA LEU A 32 2.55 11.54 -5.54
C LEU A 32 4.10 11.55 -5.52
N PHE A 33 4.75 10.43 -5.87
CA PHE A 33 4.31 9.23 -6.58
C PHE A 33 4.15 7.99 -5.70
N ALA A 34 3.92 8.13 -4.41
CA ALA A 34 3.57 6.97 -3.60
C ALA A 34 2.35 6.24 -4.17
N ASN A 35 2.23 4.93 -3.90
CA ASN A 35 1.13 4.06 -4.34
C ASN A 35 0.82 4.15 -5.85
N SER A 36 1.82 4.38 -6.67
CA SER A 36 1.66 4.58 -8.11
C SER A 36 2.30 3.46 -8.91
N LEU A 37 1.61 3.05 -9.99
CA LEU A 37 2.26 2.33 -11.06
C LEU A 37 2.91 3.36 -11.99
N VAL A 38 4.23 3.30 -12.13
CA VAL A 38 5.02 4.23 -12.95
C VAL A 38 5.63 3.47 -14.13
N ALA A 39 5.39 3.95 -15.35
CA ALA A 39 6.05 3.43 -16.55
C ALA A 39 7.19 4.35 -16.96
N LEU A 40 8.36 3.78 -17.13
CA LEU A 40 9.57 4.47 -17.55
C LEU A 40 10.10 3.92 -18.86
N ASP A 41 10.68 4.78 -19.69
CA ASP A 41 11.61 4.32 -20.73
C ASP A 41 12.80 3.62 -20.06
N ALA A 42 13.01 2.36 -20.39
CA ALA A 42 14.01 1.52 -19.70
C ALA A 42 15.47 1.92 -20.01
N LYS A 43 15.72 2.75 -21.04
CA LYS A 43 17.05 3.20 -21.41
C LYS A 43 17.39 4.55 -20.80
N THR A 44 16.42 5.47 -20.76
CA THR A 44 16.63 6.85 -20.35
C THR A 44 16.20 7.12 -18.91
N GLY A 45 15.29 6.29 -18.37
CA GLY A 45 14.64 6.54 -17.10
C GLY A 45 13.54 7.62 -17.18
N GLU A 46 13.22 8.11 -18.37
CA GLU A 46 12.17 9.10 -18.58
C GLU A 46 10.80 8.49 -18.23
N ARG A 47 9.99 9.23 -17.46
CA ARG A 47 8.64 8.79 -17.12
C ARG A 47 7.71 8.98 -18.31
N LEU A 48 7.13 7.87 -18.79
CA LEU A 48 6.17 7.85 -19.88
C LEU A 48 4.76 8.17 -19.37
N TRP A 49 4.33 7.47 -18.32
CA TRP A 49 3.05 7.70 -17.64
C TRP A 49 3.09 7.17 -16.20
N HIS A 50 2.06 7.47 -15.45
CA HIS A 50 1.83 6.90 -14.11
C HIS A 50 0.34 6.88 -13.78
N TYR A 51 -0.02 6.04 -12.82
CA TYR A 51 -1.33 6.03 -12.22
C TYR A 51 -1.23 5.78 -10.72
N GLN A 52 -1.79 6.66 -9.89
CA GLN A 52 -1.82 6.51 -8.43
C GLN A 52 -3.06 5.73 -8.01
N THR A 53 -2.88 4.60 -7.34
CA THR A 53 -3.96 3.68 -6.94
C THR A 53 -4.50 3.94 -5.53
N VAL A 54 -3.78 4.69 -4.72
CA VAL A 54 -4.20 5.19 -3.40
C VAL A 54 -3.66 6.59 -3.22
N HIS A 55 -4.53 7.55 -2.92
CA HIS A 55 -4.14 8.91 -2.58
C HIS A 55 -3.91 9.04 -1.08
N HIS A 56 -2.84 9.71 -0.66
CA HIS A 56 -2.53 10.02 0.74
C HIS A 56 -2.74 8.79 1.64
N ASP A 57 -2.00 7.74 1.36
CA ASP A 57 -2.17 6.44 2.01
C ASP A 57 -1.95 6.53 3.53
N LEU A 58 -2.92 6.05 4.30
CA LEU A 58 -2.91 5.93 5.76
C LEU A 58 -3.12 4.47 6.21
N TRP A 59 -2.94 3.50 5.31
CA TRP A 59 -3.31 2.10 5.51
C TRP A 59 -2.18 1.11 5.18
N ASP A 60 -1.02 1.61 4.72
CA ASP A 60 0.09 0.80 4.25
C ASP A 60 -0.32 -0.10 3.05
N TYR A 61 -1.02 0.50 2.08
CA TYR A 61 -1.48 -0.20 0.90
C TYR A 61 -0.51 -0.15 -0.28
N ASP A 62 0.75 -0.52 -0.03
CA ASP A 62 1.80 -0.62 -1.05
C ASP A 62 1.36 -1.31 -2.33
N LEU A 63 1.92 -0.92 -3.45
CA LEU A 63 1.92 -1.71 -4.68
C LEU A 63 3.08 -2.72 -4.65
N SER A 64 2.92 -3.82 -3.91
CA SER A 64 3.99 -4.81 -3.71
C SER A 64 4.10 -5.84 -4.85
N PRO A 65 2.99 -6.35 -5.46
CA PRO A 65 3.05 -7.37 -6.49
C PRO A 65 3.71 -6.88 -7.79
N ALA A 66 4.30 -7.80 -8.56
CA ALA A 66 4.78 -7.50 -9.89
C ALA A 66 3.64 -7.09 -10.82
N PRO A 67 3.75 -5.99 -11.57
CA PRO A 67 2.84 -5.68 -12.66
C PRO A 67 2.85 -6.82 -13.70
N GLN A 68 1.68 -7.34 -14.07
CA GLN A 68 1.56 -8.47 -14.99
C GLN A 68 1.33 -7.97 -16.42
N LEU A 69 2.18 -8.43 -17.35
CA LEU A 69 2.05 -8.12 -18.77
C LEU A 69 1.19 -9.19 -19.44
N LEU A 70 0.07 -8.79 -20.02
CA LEU A 70 -0.89 -9.68 -20.68
C LEU A 70 -1.57 -8.96 -21.85
N THR A 71 -2.31 -9.71 -22.67
CA THR A 71 -3.13 -9.14 -23.72
C THR A 71 -4.60 -9.32 -23.35
N VAL A 72 -5.35 -8.22 -23.31
CA VAL A 72 -6.79 -8.18 -23.00
C VAL A 72 -7.56 -8.05 -24.31
N GLU A 73 -8.63 -8.81 -24.46
CA GLU A 73 -9.59 -8.61 -25.55
C GLU A 73 -10.74 -7.71 -25.06
N LYS A 74 -10.89 -6.56 -25.71
CA LYS A 74 -11.94 -5.59 -25.40
C LYS A 74 -12.53 -5.06 -26.72
N ASP A 75 -13.85 -5.11 -26.84
CA ASP A 75 -14.60 -4.65 -28.03
C ASP A 75 -14.07 -5.27 -29.34
N GLY A 76 -13.71 -6.57 -29.28
CA GLY A 76 -13.16 -7.33 -30.42
C GLY A 76 -11.72 -6.96 -30.79
N LYS A 77 -11.05 -6.14 -29.98
CA LYS A 77 -9.64 -5.75 -30.20
C LYS A 77 -8.75 -6.35 -29.12
N LYS A 78 -7.59 -6.82 -29.54
CA LYS A 78 -6.52 -7.23 -28.61
C LYS A 78 -5.69 -6.01 -28.24
N ILE A 79 -5.59 -5.74 -26.94
CA ILE A 79 -4.84 -4.64 -26.36
C ILE A 79 -3.76 -5.22 -25.44
N ASP A 80 -2.54 -4.84 -25.68
CA ASP A 80 -1.44 -5.19 -24.80
C ASP A 80 -1.53 -4.35 -23.52
N ALA A 81 -1.72 -5.03 -22.40
CA ALA A 81 -2.05 -4.44 -21.13
C ALA A 81 -0.98 -4.70 -20.07
N VAL A 82 -0.91 -3.81 -19.11
CA VAL A 82 -0.28 -4.04 -17.81
C VAL A 82 -1.34 -4.04 -16.71
N ALA A 83 -1.36 -5.09 -15.90
CA ALA A 83 -2.30 -5.24 -14.79
C ALA A 83 -1.54 -5.28 -13.46
N ILE A 84 -2.05 -4.56 -12.45
CA ILE A 84 -1.50 -4.56 -11.10
C ILE A 84 -2.58 -4.95 -10.08
N ALA A 85 -2.32 -5.99 -9.30
CA ALA A 85 -3.09 -6.32 -8.11
C ALA A 85 -2.58 -5.51 -6.92
N THR A 86 -3.46 -5.15 -6.01
CA THR A 86 -3.16 -4.22 -4.94
C THR A 86 -3.41 -4.81 -3.55
N LYS A 87 -2.73 -4.29 -2.53
CA LYS A 87 -3.00 -4.66 -1.12
C LYS A 87 -4.46 -4.42 -0.72
N HIS A 88 -5.10 -3.38 -1.26
CA HIS A 88 -6.50 -3.06 -0.97
C HIS A 88 -7.53 -3.86 -1.77
N GLY A 89 -7.08 -4.91 -2.50
CA GLY A 89 -7.98 -5.92 -3.05
C GLY A 89 -8.55 -5.65 -4.43
N PHE A 90 -7.99 -4.72 -5.20
CA PHE A 90 -8.40 -4.40 -6.56
C PHE A 90 -7.36 -4.76 -7.60
N VAL A 91 -7.79 -4.93 -8.83
CA VAL A 91 -6.92 -5.02 -10.00
C VAL A 91 -7.14 -3.80 -10.88
N PHE A 92 -6.08 -3.06 -11.16
CA PHE A 92 -6.07 -1.98 -12.14
C PHE A 92 -5.41 -2.48 -13.42
N VAL A 93 -6.01 -2.17 -14.57
CA VAL A 93 -5.54 -2.65 -15.87
C VAL A 93 -5.45 -1.46 -16.84
N PHE A 94 -4.28 -1.28 -17.42
CA PHE A 94 -3.98 -0.15 -18.30
C PHE A 94 -3.45 -0.65 -19.65
N ASP A 95 -3.71 0.11 -20.70
CA ASP A 95 -2.90 0.01 -21.91
C ASP A 95 -1.43 0.25 -21.54
N ARG A 96 -0.55 -0.68 -21.91
CA ARG A 96 0.83 -0.65 -21.41
C ARG A 96 1.67 0.47 -22.01
N VAL A 97 1.24 1.07 -23.14
CA VAL A 97 1.98 2.15 -23.79
C VAL A 97 1.47 3.51 -23.32
N THR A 98 0.15 3.68 -23.27
CA THR A 98 -0.46 4.98 -23.01
C THR A 98 -0.80 5.23 -21.55
N GLY A 99 -0.96 4.16 -20.74
CA GLY A 99 -1.44 4.26 -19.35
C GLY A 99 -2.95 4.49 -19.25
N GLU A 100 -3.69 4.44 -20.36
CA GLU A 100 -5.14 4.59 -20.34
C GLU A 100 -5.81 3.39 -19.64
N PRO A 101 -6.73 3.61 -18.69
CA PRO A 101 -7.45 2.54 -18.02
C PRO A 101 -8.31 1.73 -19.01
N LEU A 102 -8.16 0.41 -19.03
CA LEU A 102 -8.99 -0.46 -19.86
C LEU A 102 -10.37 -0.75 -19.24
N PHE A 103 -10.50 -0.57 -17.93
CA PHE A 103 -11.76 -0.66 -17.19
C PHE A 103 -12.01 0.67 -16.49
N PRO A 104 -13.26 1.14 -16.41
CA PRO A 104 -13.59 2.40 -15.74
C PRO A 104 -13.06 2.46 -14.30
N ILE A 105 -12.51 3.61 -13.94
CA ILE A 105 -12.07 3.93 -12.59
C ILE A 105 -12.80 5.18 -12.14
N GLU A 106 -13.40 5.16 -10.97
CA GLU A 106 -14.18 6.26 -10.41
C GLU A 106 -13.54 6.75 -9.11
N GLU A 107 -13.43 8.07 -8.97
CA GLU A 107 -13.07 8.69 -7.69
C GLU A 107 -14.27 8.67 -6.75
N LYS A 108 -14.17 7.90 -5.66
CA LYS A 108 -15.24 7.78 -4.66
C LYS A 108 -14.85 8.46 -3.35
N PRO A 109 -15.78 9.15 -2.67
CA PRO A 109 -15.52 9.80 -1.40
C PRO A 109 -15.35 8.75 -0.29
N PHE A 110 -14.42 9.02 0.64
CA PHE A 110 -14.16 8.21 1.82
C PHE A 110 -14.08 9.07 3.09
N PRO A 111 -14.21 8.46 4.29
CA PRO A 111 -14.16 9.19 5.54
C PRO A 111 -12.85 9.96 5.72
N LYS A 112 -12.94 11.16 6.23
CA LYS A 112 -11.77 11.97 6.60
C LYS A 112 -11.17 11.46 7.91
N SER A 113 -9.86 11.56 8.02
CA SER A 113 -9.17 11.39 9.30
C SER A 113 -9.60 12.46 10.31
N GLU A 114 -9.74 12.04 11.58
CA GLU A 114 -10.00 12.92 12.72
C GLU A 114 -8.73 13.17 13.55
N MET A 115 -7.57 12.69 13.06
CA MET A 115 -6.30 12.90 13.75
C MET A 115 -5.85 14.35 13.65
N PRO A 116 -5.30 14.92 14.73
CA PRO A 116 -4.80 16.30 14.71
C PRO A 116 -3.76 16.53 13.63
N GLY A 117 -3.94 17.56 12.80
CA GLY A 117 -3.02 17.94 11.73
C GLY A 117 -3.11 17.09 10.46
N GLU A 118 -3.87 15.99 10.46
CA GLU A 118 -4.05 15.13 9.30
C GLU A 118 -5.00 15.75 8.28
N GLU A 119 -4.58 15.85 7.02
CA GLU A 119 -5.39 16.28 5.89
C GLU A 119 -5.53 15.16 4.87
N SER A 120 -6.38 14.17 5.19
CA SER A 120 -6.61 13.03 4.31
C SER A 120 -7.20 13.44 2.97
N TRP A 121 -6.84 12.72 1.90
CA TRP A 121 -7.39 12.98 0.56
C TRP A 121 -8.89 12.64 0.51
N PRO A 122 -9.73 13.46 -0.15
CA PRO A 122 -11.19 13.34 -0.04
C PRO A 122 -11.76 12.14 -0.79
N THR A 123 -11.07 11.62 -1.80
CA THR A 123 -11.52 10.54 -2.67
C THR A 123 -10.45 9.48 -2.87
N GLN A 124 -10.85 8.29 -3.31
CA GLN A 124 -9.94 7.23 -3.71
C GLN A 124 -10.41 6.59 -5.01
N PRO A 125 -9.48 6.17 -5.89
CA PRO A 125 -9.81 5.55 -7.16
C PRO A 125 -10.30 4.11 -6.96
N ILE A 126 -11.49 3.81 -7.46
CA ILE A 126 -12.12 2.49 -7.42
C ILE A 126 -12.35 2.01 -8.84
N THR A 127 -11.75 0.88 -9.19
CA THR A 127 -11.98 0.24 -10.49
C THR A 127 -13.36 -0.42 -10.57
N SER A 128 -13.92 -0.51 -11.76
CA SER A 128 -15.17 -1.24 -12.02
C SER A 128 -15.02 -2.77 -11.97
N LEU A 129 -13.79 -3.28 -11.96
CA LEU A 129 -13.55 -4.70 -11.74
C LEU A 129 -13.91 -5.10 -10.32
N PRO A 130 -14.45 -6.33 -10.11
CA PRO A 130 -14.79 -6.78 -8.76
C PRO A 130 -13.54 -6.89 -7.88
N SER A 131 -13.70 -6.51 -6.61
CA SER A 131 -12.67 -6.78 -5.62
C SER A 131 -12.45 -8.28 -5.44
N PHE A 132 -11.21 -8.68 -5.22
CA PHE A 132 -10.84 -10.07 -4.91
C PHE A 132 -10.68 -10.33 -3.40
N THR A 133 -11.00 -9.33 -2.55
CA THR A 133 -11.02 -9.44 -1.09
C THR A 133 -12.28 -8.81 -0.50
N ARG A 134 -12.56 -9.13 0.75
CA ARG A 134 -13.54 -8.39 1.56
C ARG A 134 -12.97 -7.05 1.99
N HIS A 135 -13.86 -6.08 2.22
CA HIS A 135 -13.50 -4.74 2.68
C HIS A 135 -14.11 -4.38 4.03
N GLU A 136 -14.71 -5.34 4.69
CA GLU A 136 -15.34 -5.15 5.99
C GLU A 136 -15.23 -6.42 6.82
N VAL A 137 -15.15 -6.26 8.13
CA VAL A 137 -15.27 -7.36 9.10
C VAL A 137 -16.61 -7.25 9.81
N THR A 138 -17.42 -8.28 9.70
CA THR A 138 -18.73 -8.37 10.35
C THR A 138 -18.73 -9.42 11.46
N LYS A 139 -19.80 -9.48 12.25
CA LYS A 139 -19.96 -10.47 13.33
C LYS A 139 -19.97 -11.92 12.83
N GLU A 140 -20.41 -12.12 11.59
CA GLU A 140 -20.44 -13.42 10.91
C GLU A 140 -19.04 -13.92 10.52
N ASN A 141 -18.06 -13.01 10.45
CA ASN A 141 -16.69 -13.35 10.11
C ASN A 141 -15.87 -13.83 11.33
N LEU A 142 -16.42 -13.77 12.54
CA LEU A 142 -15.74 -14.27 13.73
C LEU A 142 -15.55 -15.79 13.64
N ASN A 143 -14.35 -16.23 13.97
CA ASN A 143 -13.99 -17.64 13.94
C ASN A 143 -14.98 -18.46 14.80
N PRO A 144 -15.65 -19.48 14.22
CA PRO A 144 -16.63 -20.28 14.95
C PRO A 144 -16.03 -21.11 16.10
N PHE A 145 -14.71 -21.29 16.11
CA PHE A 145 -13.98 -22.03 17.15
C PHE A 145 -13.50 -21.16 18.33
N PHE A 146 -13.84 -19.88 18.35
CA PHE A 146 -13.55 -19.05 19.51
C PHE A 146 -14.32 -19.57 20.74
N SER A 147 -13.68 -19.52 21.92
CA SER A 147 -14.39 -19.69 23.19
C SER A 147 -15.47 -18.62 23.33
N ASP A 148 -16.51 -18.91 24.12
CA ASP A 148 -17.61 -17.96 24.36
C ASP A 148 -17.10 -16.62 24.88
N SER A 149 -16.14 -16.62 25.81
CA SER A 149 -15.52 -15.40 26.35
C SER A 149 -14.84 -14.60 25.26
N LEU A 150 -13.98 -15.22 24.45
CA LEU A 150 -13.27 -14.54 23.36
C LEU A 150 -14.22 -14.01 22.31
N ARG A 151 -15.27 -14.79 21.99
CA ARG A 151 -16.32 -14.37 21.04
C ARG A 151 -17.05 -13.13 21.54
N GLN A 152 -17.42 -13.09 22.83
CA GLN A 152 -18.09 -11.93 23.43
C GLN A 152 -17.18 -10.69 23.44
N ASP A 153 -15.90 -10.84 23.68
CA ASP A 153 -14.95 -9.73 23.64
C ASP A 153 -14.83 -9.17 22.23
N TRP A 154 -14.72 -10.01 21.19
CA TRP A 154 -14.71 -9.56 19.81
C TRP A 154 -16.03 -8.92 19.37
N LEU A 155 -17.17 -9.42 19.82
CA LEU A 155 -18.47 -8.79 19.53
C LEU A 155 -18.52 -7.36 20.09
N LYS A 156 -18.05 -7.13 21.32
CA LYS A 156 -17.96 -5.79 21.93
C LYS A 156 -17.00 -4.86 21.16
N ARG A 157 -15.84 -5.40 20.74
CA ARG A 157 -14.89 -4.64 19.92
C ARG A 157 -15.49 -4.22 18.59
N LEU A 158 -16.14 -5.14 17.87
CA LEU A 158 -16.80 -4.85 16.60
C LEU A 158 -17.93 -3.83 16.74
N ASP A 159 -18.66 -3.82 17.87
CA ASP A 159 -19.72 -2.84 18.13
C ASP A 159 -19.17 -1.41 18.36
N SER A 160 -17.94 -1.26 18.79
CA SER A 160 -17.29 0.03 19.09
C SER A 160 -16.26 0.47 18.06
N ALA A 161 -15.70 -0.46 17.29
CA ALA A 161 -14.71 -0.17 16.26
C ALA A 161 -15.35 0.41 14.99
N LYS A 162 -14.55 1.14 14.22
CA LYS A 162 -14.89 1.45 12.82
C LYS A 162 -14.22 0.44 11.90
N THR A 163 -14.98 -0.11 10.97
CA THR A 163 -14.49 -1.05 9.96
C THR A 163 -14.88 -0.62 8.56
N GLY A 164 -14.13 -1.03 7.56
CA GLY A 164 -14.40 -0.74 6.16
C GLY A 164 -13.15 -0.37 5.37
N LEU A 165 -13.32 -0.31 4.06
CA LEU A 165 -12.27 0.14 3.16
C LEU A 165 -11.97 1.64 3.40
N TYR A 166 -10.71 1.98 3.51
CA TYR A 166 -10.21 3.35 3.69
C TYR A 166 -10.77 4.10 4.92
N VAL A 167 -11.15 3.36 5.98
CA VAL A 167 -11.41 3.99 7.28
C VAL A 167 -10.08 4.37 7.92
N PRO A 168 -9.83 5.67 8.18
CA PRO A 168 -8.54 6.09 8.72
C PRO A 168 -8.29 5.58 10.15
N PRO A 169 -7.05 5.26 10.52
CA PRO A 169 -6.66 5.02 11.91
C PRO A 169 -6.99 6.24 12.79
N SER A 170 -7.29 6.00 14.08
CA SER A 170 -7.71 7.04 15.01
C SER A 170 -7.14 6.83 16.41
N ASP A 171 -7.03 7.92 17.17
CA ASP A 171 -6.74 7.90 18.61
C ASP A 171 -8.00 7.75 19.48
N LYS A 172 -9.18 7.99 18.89
CA LYS A 172 -10.47 7.98 19.61
C LYS A 172 -11.13 6.60 19.66
N TYR A 173 -10.97 5.81 18.62
CA TYR A 173 -11.60 4.49 18.46
C TYR A 173 -10.62 3.50 17.83
N GLU A 174 -10.92 2.22 17.96
CA GLU A 174 -10.22 1.17 17.24
C GLU A 174 -10.70 1.16 15.77
N THR A 175 -9.76 1.06 14.84
CA THR A 175 -10.04 0.83 13.42
C THR A 175 -9.71 -0.62 13.10
N ILE A 176 -10.66 -1.33 12.48
CA ILE A 176 -10.44 -2.69 11.98
C ILE A 176 -10.39 -2.60 10.45
N MET A 177 -9.19 -2.65 9.92
CA MET A 177 -8.94 -2.59 8.48
C MET A 177 -9.11 -3.96 7.84
N MET A 178 -9.80 -4.00 6.71
CA MET A 178 -9.93 -5.19 5.87
C MET A 178 -9.85 -4.81 4.39
N PRO A 179 -8.87 -5.29 3.63
CA PRO A 179 -7.69 -6.04 4.10
C PRO A 179 -6.84 -5.24 5.09
N GLY A 180 -6.12 -5.93 5.98
CA GLY A 180 -5.15 -5.28 6.87
C GLY A 180 -3.85 -4.92 6.14
N ALA A 181 -2.81 -4.52 6.86
CA ALA A 181 -1.53 -4.08 6.29
C ALA A 181 -0.80 -5.14 5.44
N LEU A 182 -1.04 -6.43 5.68
CA LEU A 182 -0.54 -7.48 4.79
C LEU A 182 -1.20 -7.45 3.42
N GLY A 183 -2.37 -6.83 3.32
CA GLY A 183 -3.11 -6.67 2.08
C GLY A 183 -3.78 -7.95 1.58
N GLY A 184 -4.63 -7.80 0.58
CA GLY A 184 -5.28 -8.92 -0.12
C GLY A 184 -4.34 -9.60 -1.11
N SER A 185 -3.42 -8.86 -1.70
CA SER A 185 -2.29 -9.35 -2.51
C SER A 185 -1.02 -8.65 -2.09
N ASN A 186 0.11 -9.34 -2.11
CA ASN A 186 1.40 -8.83 -1.70
C ASN A 186 2.51 -9.36 -2.62
N TYR A 187 3.78 -9.18 -2.23
CA TYR A 187 4.95 -9.65 -2.96
C TYR A 187 4.84 -11.13 -3.38
N GLY A 188 5.11 -11.43 -4.65
CA GLY A 188 5.10 -12.78 -5.19
C GLY A 188 3.69 -13.39 -5.40
N ASN A 189 2.61 -12.66 -5.14
CA ASN A 189 1.26 -13.20 -5.13
C ASN A 189 0.56 -13.21 -6.50
N THR A 190 1.22 -12.80 -7.58
CA THR A 190 0.58 -12.70 -8.89
C THR A 190 1.34 -13.45 -9.98
N ALA A 191 0.59 -13.99 -10.94
CA ALA A 191 1.14 -14.59 -12.16
C ALA A 191 0.16 -14.34 -13.32
N ALA A 192 0.67 -14.24 -14.54
CA ALA A 192 -0.15 -14.14 -15.74
C ALA A 192 0.16 -15.25 -16.75
N ASN A 193 -0.86 -15.68 -17.48
CA ASN A 193 -0.68 -16.47 -18.68
C ASN A 193 -0.89 -15.58 -19.91
N PRO A 194 0.19 -15.12 -20.57
CA PRO A 194 0.08 -14.19 -21.70
C PRO A 194 -0.62 -14.77 -22.93
N ARG A 195 -0.74 -16.12 -23.02
CA ARG A 195 -1.39 -16.77 -24.16
C ARG A 195 -2.91 -16.67 -24.16
N ASN A 196 -3.52 -16.58 -22.98
CA ASN A 196 -4.98 -16.55 -22.84
C ASN A 196 -5.49 -15.34 -22.06
N GLY A 197 -4.62 -14.39 -21.71
CA GLY A 197 -4.99 -13.17 -20.97
C GLY A 197 -5.44 -13.39 -19.52
N MET A 198 -5.15 -14.57 -18.94
CA MET A 198 -5.54 -14.88 -17.57
C MET A 198 -4.50 -14.35 -16.58
N MET A 199 -4.97 -13.68 -15.54
CA MET A 199 -4.18 -13.31 -14.37
C MET A 199 -4.65 -14.14 -13.17
N TYR A 200 -3.69 -14.66 -12.43
CA TYR A 200 -3.91 -15.42 -11.20
C TYR A 200 -3.41 -14.61 -10.02
N ILE A 201 -4.20 -14.53 -8.98
CA ILE A 201 -3.88 -13.78 -7.77
C ILE A 201 -4.03 -14.72 -6.57
N MET A 202 -2.95 -14.93 -5.84
CA MET A 202 -3.03 -15.57 -4.53
C MET A 202 -3.48 -14.52 -3.52
N THR A 203 -4.65 -14.73 -2.91
CA THR A 203 -5.26 -13.78 -1.98
C THR A 203 -5.10 -14.24 -0.55
N GLN A 204 -5.08 -13.26 0.35
CA GLN A 204 -5.15 -13.47 1.78
C GLN A 204 -6.16 -12.50 2.40
N GLU A 205 -6.87 -12.97 3.43
CA GLU A 205 -7.93 -12.21 4.09
C GLU A 205 -7.66 -12.08 5.59
N TYR A 206 -6.64 -11.29 5.93
CA TYR A 206 -6.32 -10.93 7.31
C TYR A 206 -6.77 -9.51 7.60
N ALA A 207 -7.58 -9.34 8.65
CA ALA A 207 -7.86 -8.03 9.21
C ALA A 207 -6.71 -7.59 10.10
N SER A 208 -6.48 -6.28 10.17
CA SER A 208 -5.58 -5.67 11.15
C SER A 208 -6.35 -4.68 12.01
N THR A 209 -5.98 -4.60 13.30
CA THR A 209 -6.62 -3.67 14.24
C THR A 209 -5.62 -2.59 14.62
N TYR A 210 -6.05 -1.33 14.57
CA TYR A 210 -5.22 -0.16 14.85
C TYR A 210 -5.91 0.77 15.83
N ARG A 211 -5.10 1.35 16.71
CA ARG A 211 -5.45 2.53 17.47
C ARG A 211 -4.18 3.36 17.63
N LEU A 212 -4.23 4.59 17.20
CA LEU A 212 -3.09 5.50 17.34
C LEU A 212 -3.04 6.03 18.77
N ASN A 213 -1.83 6.17 19.29
CA ASN A 213 -1.62 6.77 20.59
C ASN A 213 -0.48 7.79 20.48
N LYS A 214 -0.67 8.94 21.10
CA LYS A 214 0.43 9.89 21.23
C LYS A 214 1.49 9.28 22.17
N VAL A 215 2.68 9.13 21.66
CA VAL A 215 3.83 8.70 22.45
C VAL A 215 4.65 9.94 22.78
N GLU A 216 4.79 10.24 24.07
CA GLU A 216 5.76 11.25 24.48
C GLU A 216 7.17 10.68 24.28
N PRO A 217 8.07 11.45 23.70
CA PRO A 217 9.45 11.00 23.57
C PRO A 217 10.00 10.64 24.96
N PRO A 218 10.81 9.57 25.06
CA PRO A 218 11.41 9.21 26.34
C PRO A 218 12.19 10.41 26.88
N LYS A 219 11.93 10.77 28.13
CA LYS A 219 12.64 11.84 28.84
C LYS A 219 14.07 11.46 29.21
N ASN A 220 14.61 10.44 28.59
CA ASN A 220 15.98 10.00 28.84
C ASN A 220 16.93 10.98 28.15
N GLU A 221 17.47 11.91 28.92
CA GLU A 221 18.70 12.57 28.53
C GLU A 221 19.75 11.48 28.37
N LEU A 222 20.35 11.38 27.18
CA LEU A 222 21.46 10.46 26.96
C LEU A 222 22.58 10.83 27.95
N THR A 223 23.02 9.86 28.71
CA THR A 223 24.22 10.07 29.55
C THR A 223 25.47 10.12 28.65
N ASP A 224 26.55 10.75 29.13
CA ASP A 224 27.83 10.77 28.38
C ASP A 224 28.27 9.34 27.99
N ASN A 225 28.05 8.36 28.85
CA ASN A 225 28.30 6.95 28.57
C ASN A 225 27.44 6.37 27.44
N ASP A 226 26.21 6.84 27.27
CA ASP A 226 25.35 6.40 26.15
C ASP A 226 25.82 7.06 24.84
N VAL A 227 26.21 8.31 24.87
CA VAL A 227 26.82 9.02 23.72
C VAL A 227 28.10 8.32 23.29
N ASP A 228 28.98 7.95 24.21
CA ASP A 228 30.21 7.23 23.92
C ASP A 228 29.95 5.85 23.30
N LYS A 229 28.96 5.11 23.81
CA LYS A 229 28.54 3.83 23.23
C LYS A 229 27.99 3.98 21.81
N VAL A 230 27.13 4.98 21.56
CA VAL A 230 26.59 5.27 20.24
C VAL A 230 27.71 5.62 19.27
N ASN A 231 28.63 6.51 19.67
CA ASN A 231 29.78 6.89 18.86
C ASN A 231 30.70 5.72 18.53
N SER A 232 30.92 4.84 19.51
CA SER A 232 31.73 3.63 19.32
C SER A 232 31.06 2.65 18.34
N LEU A 233 29.74 2.42 18.46
CA LEU A 233 28.96 1.58 17.55
C LEU A 233 28.94 2.17 16.14
N TYR A 234 28.72 3.49 16.03
CA TYR A 234 28.71 4.17 14.76
C TYR A 234 30.07 4.02 14.04
N SER A 235 31.17 4.29 14.76
CA SER A 235 32.52 4.21 14.22
C SER A 235 32.93 2.80 13.82
N SER A 236 32.42 1.77 14.51
CA SER A 236 32.80 0.37 14.24
C SER A 236 31.94 -0.29 13.15
N SER A 237 30.67 0.15 12.99
CA SER A 237 29.68 -0.61 12.20
C SER A 237 28.98 0.21 11.12
N CYS A 238 28.90 1.52 11.23
CA CYS A 238 28.07 2.35 10.37
C CYS A 238 28.88 3.31 9.47
N ILE A 239 30.03 3.75 9.94
CA ILE A 239 30.83 4.81 9.29
C ILE A 239 31.28 4.45 7.86
N ALA A 240 31.48 3.15 7.58
CA ALA A 240 31.93 2.70 6.25
C ALA A 240 30.92 3.00 5.15
N CYS A 241 29.62 2.97 5.48
CA CYS A 241 28.53 3.26 4.52
C CYS A 241 27.96 4.66 4.68
N HIS A 242 27.98 5.22 5.92
CA HIS A 242 27.32 6.48 6.22
C HIS A 242 28.26 7.70 6.31
N GLY A 243 29.58 7.50 6.23
CA GLY A 243 30.58 8.56 6.36
C GLY A 243 30.78 9.03 7.81
N PRO A 244 31.90 9.70 8.13
CA PRO A 244 32.24 10.09 9.51
C PRO A 244 31.28 11.12 10.13
N ASN A 245 30.58 11.90 9.31
CA ASN A 245 29.62 12.92 9.75
C ASN A 245 28.18 12.61 9.31
N MET A 246 27.86 11.35 9.01
CA MET A 246 26.56 10.92 8.47
C MET A 246 26.20 11.54 7.09
N GLU A 247 27.19 11.97 6.35
CA GLU A 247 27.04 12.58 5.01
C GLU A 247 26.81 11.58 3.88
N GLY A 248 26.84 10.30 4.18
CA GLY A 248 26.82 9.20 3.22
C GLY A 248 28.24 8.86 2.75
N GLY A 249 28.49 7.57 2.55
CA GLY A 249 29.71 7.07 1.94
C GLY A 249 29.57 6.93 0.43
N ALA A 250 30.68 6.89 -0.28
CA ALA A 250 30.72 6.48 -1.67
C ALA A 250 30.46 4.97 -1.73
N GLY A 251 29.20 4.58 -1.98
CA GLY A 251 28.78 3.20 -2.27
C GLY A 251 28.74 2.96 -3.77
#